data_09f741028f985f78ccc1332e3637b4d1
#
_entry.id   09f741028f985f78ccc1332e3637b4d1
#
_cell.length_a   1.000
_cell.length_b   1.000
_cell.length_c   1.000
_cell.angle_alpha   90.00
_cell.angle_beta   90.00
_cell.angle_gamma   90.00
#
_symmetry.space_group_name_H-M   'P 1'
#
loop_
_entity.id
_entity.type
_entity.pdbx_description
1 polymer ?
#
loop_
_entity_poly.entity_id
_entity_poly.type
_entity_poly.pdbx_seq_one_letter_code
_entity_poly.pdbx_strand_id
1 'polypeptide(L)'
;METFLLILLMLATVLASSVIDQLVPKVSSPLIQIGLGLAIAVVAGRQIDLLFDESKLFLVLFIAPLLFHEAKEAKKTELWRNRRSILSLAIGLVLAIIVAVGFFVNAMIPSISLAAAFALGAALGPTDPIAVSAASKDADISPRCKSLLKGESLINDASGIVAFQFAIAAAMTGAFSPAHAIGEFLLEFVGGIAFGLILGVIGNGIVRLVRSWGLENTTFHVLFEVFTPFIVFLTTDQLGGSGILAVVAAGLVNVISPRTAGPSVSRLNIVSTSVWRVISFTLNGIVFVLLGTQLPRAMQTTWSNVAISNWTLLIYVLTISLILIAVRFVWVLLMERVHHRHVAKRNEKAAKEK
;
A
#
# COMPACT_ATOMS: atom_id res chain seq x y z
N MET A 1 9.25 30.01 -1.52
CA MET A 1 10.09 29.93 -0.30
C MET A 1 9.46 28.99 0.72
N GLU A 2 8.17 29.13 1.02
CA GLU A 2 7.47 28.30 2.03
C GLU A 2 7.48 26.80 1.72
N THR A 3 7.17 26.42 0.48
CA THR A 3 7.19 25.00 0.04
C THR A 3 8.57 24.36 0.20
N PHE A 4 9.64 25.10 -0.12
CA PHE A 4 11.00 24.62 0.04
C PHE A 4 11.35 24.40 1.51
N LEU A 5 11.00 25.34 2.38
CA LEU A 5 11.22 25.21 3.82
C LEU A 5 10.46 24.05 4.42
N LEU A 6 9.24 23.80 3.96
CA LEU A 6 8.43 22.65 4.40
C LEU A 6 9.05 21.31 3.97
N ILE A 7 9.53 21.21 2.73
CA ILE A 7 10.24 20.00 2.27
C ILE A 7 11.49 19.78 3.11
N LEU A 8 12.26 20.83 3.36
CA LEU A 8 13.48 20.77 4.17
C LEU A 8 13.16 20.35 5.62
N LEU A 9 12.09 20.91 6.20
CA LEU A 9 11.61 20.53 7.54
C LEU A 9 11.23 19.05 7.61
N MET A 10 10.51 18.55 6.60
CA MET A 10 10.14 17.12 6.53
C MET A 10 11.37 16.22 6.45
N LEU A 11 12.33 16.55 5.57
CA LEU A 11 13.58 15.81 5.46
C LEU A 11 14.38 15.83 6.77
N ALA A 12 14.47 17.00 7.41
CA ALA A 12 15.13 17.15 8.71
C ALA A 12 14.43 16.30 9.79
N THR A 13 13.10 16.25 9.75
CA THR A 13 12.29 15.44 10.68
C THR A 13 12.54 13.95 10.47
N VAL A 14 12.60 13.49 9.22
CA VAL A 14 12.94 12.10 8.89
C VAL A 14 14.35 11.76 9.34
N LEU A 15 15.31 12.69 9.15
CA LEU A 15 16.67 12.53 9.66
C LEU A 15 16.70 12.43 11.19
N ALA A 16 15.98 13.31 11.89
CA ALA A 16 15.85 13.26 13.34
C ALA A 16 15.21 11.94 13.82
N SER A 17 14.18 11.46 13.11
CA SER A 17 13.55 10.17 13.43
C SER A 17 14.53 9.00 13.32
N SER A 18 15.45 9.03 12.36
CA SER A 18 16.50 8.00 12.21
C SER A 18 17.46 7.96 13.40
N VAL A 19 17.78 9.12 13.99
CA VAL A 19 18.60 9.19 15.20
C VAL A 19 17.83 8.69 16.43
N ILE A 20 16.56 9.11 16.55
CA ILE A 20 15.72 8.70 17.69
C ILE A 20 15.45 7.19 17.66
N ASP A 21 15.25 6.59 16.50
CA ASP A 21 15.06 5.13 16.33
C ASP A 21 16.25 4.34 16.87
N GLN A 22 17.47 4.86 16.73
CA GLN A 22 18.69 4.24 17.30
C GLN A 22 18.79 4.41 18.82
N LEU A 23 18.28 5.52 19.35
CA LEU A 23 18.29 5.80 20.80
C LEU A 23 17.19 5.05 21.56
N VAL A 24 16.04 4.83 20.90
CA VAL A 24 14.86 4.20 21.49
C VAL A 24 14.38 3.00 20.66
N PRO A 25 15.14 1.89 20.63
CA PRO A 25 14.86 0.75 19.73
C PRO A 25 13.57 -0.01 20.04
N LYS A 26 12.92 0.29 21.18
CA LYS A 26 11.63 -0.30 21.57
C LYS A 26 10.43 0.32 20.85
N VAL A 27 10.58 1.54 20.33
CA VAL A 27 9.52 2.23 19.59
C VAL A 27 9.78 2.05 18.10
N SER A 28 8.73 1.76 17.32
CA SER A 28 8.88 1.62 15.87
C SER A 28 9.10 2.98 15.18
N SER A 29 9.95 3.03 14.16
CA SER A 29 10.22 4.26 13.38
C SER A 29 8.95 4.97 12.89
N PRO A 30 7.89 4.28 12.40
CA PRO A 30 6.64 4.95 12.03
C PRO A 30 5.99 5.73 13.18
N LEU A 31 5.97 5.18 14.40
CA LEU A 31 5.40 5.88 15.54
C LEU A 31 6.20 7.10 15.95
N ILE A 32 7.54 7.04 15.87
CA ILE A 32 8.42 8.19 16.09
C ILE A 32 8.11 9.29 15.05
N GLN A 33 7.98 8.91 13.78
CA GLN A 33 7.72 9.83 12.68
C GLN A 33 6.34 10.50 12.81
N ILE A 34 5.30 9.74 13.16
CA ILE A 34 3.96 10.30 13.45
C ILE A 34 4.04 11.27 14.64
N GLY A 35 4.72 10.88 15.72
CA GLY A 35 4.89 11.74 16.90
C GLY A 35 5.61 13.05 16.60
N LEU A 36 6.68 13.00 15.79
CA LEU A 36 7.39 14.21 15.33
C LEU A 36 6.52 15.06 14.40
N GLY A 37 5.75 14.45 13.50
CA GLY A 37 4.79 15.15 12.67
C GLY A 37 3.71 15.87 13.49
N LEU A 38 3.19 15.22 14.52
CA LEU A 38 2.26 15.83 15.47
C LEU A 38 2.88 17.01 16.21
N ALA A 39 4.12 16.89 16.68
CA ALA A 39 4.85 17.97 17.33
C ALA A 39 5.01 19.18 16.39
N ILE A 40 5.36 18.96 15.12
CA ILE A 40 5.45 20.01 14.10
C ILE A 40 4.09 20.69 13.89
N ALA A 41 3.00 19.92 13.80
CA ALA A 41 1.66 20.51 13.62
C ALA A 41 1.24 21.41 14.77
N VAL A 42 1.59 21.03 16.01
CA VAL A 42 1.31 21.86 17.20
C VAL A 42 2.12 23.15 17.20
N VAL A 43 3.39 23.12 16.73
CA VAL A 43 4.30 24.28 16.73
C VAL A 43 4.07 25.18 15.53
N ALA A 44 3.94 24.62 14.32
CA ALA A 44 3.87 25.38 13.06
C ALA A 44 2.45 25.81 12.69
N GLY A 45 1.41 25.30 13.35
CA GLY A 45 0.03 25.69 13.09
C GLY A 45 -0.44 25.38 11.66
N ARG A 46 -1.29 26.26 11.10
CA ARG A 46 -1.96 26.09 9.79
C ARG A 46 -1.06 26.21 8.55
N GLN A 47 0.21 26.50 8.68
CA GLN A 47 1.09 26.78 7.53
C GLN A 47 1.47 25.53 6.72
N ILE A 48 1.16 24.32 7.21
CA ILE A 48 1.52 23.04 6.57
C ILE A 48 0.49 22.61 5.52
N ASP A 49 -0.66 23.23 5.46
CA ASP A 49 -1.81 22.81 4.62
C ASP A 49 -1.55 22.94 3.10
N LEU A 50 -0.54 23.70 2.69
CA LEU A 50 -0.33 24.11 1.29
C LEU A 50 0.36 23.07 0.39
N LEU A 51 0.94 21.99 0.95
CA LEU A 51 1.79 21.08 0.16
C LEU A 51 1.05 19.95 -0.54
N PHE A 52 -0.17 19.60 -0.12
CA PHE A 52 -0.80 18.35 -0.56
C PHE A 52 -2.30 18.47 -0.87
N ASP A 53 -2.71 19.62 -1.40
CA ASP A 53 -4.08 19.80 -1.91
C ASP A 53 -4.38 18.88 -3.12
N GLU A 54 -3.31 18.40 -3.79
CA GLU A 54 -3.42 17.46 -4.90
C GLU A 54 -3.08 16.03 -4.46
N SER A 55 -4.09 15.26 -4.11
CA SER A 55 -3.97 13.82 -3.75
C SER A 55 -3.23 13.00 -4.81
N LYS A 56 -3.30 13.39 -6.08
CA LYS A 56 -2.61 12.73 -7.18
C LYS A 56 -1.10 12.89 -7.11
N LEU A 57 -0.60 14.07 -6.76
CA LEU A 57 0.84 14.29 -6.56
C LEU A 57 1.38 13.42 -5.42
N PHE A 58 0.62 13.28 -4.34
CA PHE A 58 0.99 12.40 -3.24
C PHE A 58 1.14 10.93 -3.70
N LEU A 59 0.17 10.45 -4.48
CA LEU A 59 0.21 9.07 -5.00
C LEU A 59 1.40 8.86 -5.94
N VAL A 60 1.69 9.82 -6.84
CA VAL A 60 2.79 9.70 -7.80
C VAL A 60 4.15 9.77 -7.10
N LEU A 61 4.35 10.77 -6.21
CA LEU A 61 5.66 11.05 -5.63
C LEU A 61 6.06 10.07 -4.53
N PHE A 62 5.11 9.61 -3.74
CA PHE A 62 5.40 8.78 -2.56
C PHE A 62 4.95 7.33 -2.73
N ILE A 63 3.69 7.11 -3.08
CA ILE A 63 3.13 5.77 -3.09
C ILE A 63 3.61 4.92 -4.27
N ALA A 64 3.67 5.50 -5.48
CA ALA A 64 4.08 4.77 -6.66
C ALA A 64 5.52 4.19 -6.55
N PRO A 65 6.57 4.96 -6.19
CA PRO A 65 7.91 4.38 -6.04
C PRO A 65 8.00 3.37 -4.89
N LEU A 66 7.27 3.55 -3.79
CA LEU A 66 7.25 2.61 -2.67
C LEU A 66 6.66 1.26 -3.11
N LEU A 67 5.48 1.26 -3.72
CA LEU A 67 4.82 0.05 -4.21
C LEU A 67 5.63 -0.66 -5.32
N PHE A 68 6.29 0.10 -6.20
CA PHE A 68 7.19 -0.46 -7.19
C PHE A 68 8.36 -1.20 -6.56
N HIS A 69 8.99 -0.59 -5.57
CA HIS A 69 10.11 -1.19 -4.86
C HIS A 69 9.69 -2.45 -4.09
N GLU A 70 8.57 -2.40 -3.38
CA GLU A 70 8.01 -3.56 -2.67
C GLU A 70 7.68 -4.72 -3.63
N ALA A 71 7.06 -4.40 -4.77
CA ALA A 71 6.77 -5.38 -5.81
C ALA A 71 8.04 -6.02 -6.38
N LYS A 72 9.09 -5.20 -6.63
CA LYS A 72 10.38 -5.66 -7.13
C LYS A 72 11.13 -6.55 -6.13
N GLU A 73 10.99 -6.29 -4.83
CA GLU A 73 11.63 -7.09 -3.78
C GLU A 73 10.88 -8.39 -3.44
N ALA A 74 9.67 -8.56 -3.96
CA ALA A 74 8.88 -9.75 -3.71
C ALA A 74 9.56 -11.01 -4.29
N LYS A 75 9.57 -12.10 -3.52
CA LYS A 75 10.18 -13.36 -3.97
C LYS A 75 9.21 -14.16 -4.84
N LYS A 76 9.53 -14.34 -6.12
CA LYS A 76 8.73 -15.09 -7.10
C LYS A 76 8.25 -16.45 -6.57
N THR A 77 9.15 -17.23 -6.01
CA THR A 77 8.86 -18.59 -5.53
C THR A 77 7.83 -18.59 -4.41
N GLU A 78 7.91 -17.61 -3.51
CA GLU A 78 7.00 -17.47 -2.38
C GLU A 78 5.63 -16.95 -2.83
N LEU A 79 5.60 -15.93 -3.71
CA LEU A 79 4.37 -15.40 -4.29
C LEU A 79 3.62 -16.49 -5.08
N TRP A 80 4.33 -17.25 -5.93
CA TRP A 80 3.71 -18.28 -6.73
C TRP A 80 3.21 -19.46 -5.90
N ARG A 81 3.98 -19.89 -4.90
CA ARG A 81 3.60 -20.97 -3.98
C ARG A 81 2.36 -20.61 -3.17
N ASN A 82 2.25 -19.35 -2.73
CA ASN A 82 1.18 -18.88 -1.86
C ASN A 82 0.11 -18.07 -2.59
N ARG A 83 0.11 -18.01 -3.94
CA ARG A 83 -0.74 -17.11 -4.74
C ARG A 83 -2.23 -17.15 -4.39
N ARG A 84 -2.79 -18.33 -4.12
CA ARG A 84 -4.21 -18.47 -3.76
C ARG A 84 -4.53 -17.81 -2.42
N SER A 85 -3.67 -18.01 -1.43
CA SER A 85 -3.84 -17.42 -0.11
C SER A 85 -3.62 -15.90 -0.17
N ILE A 86 -2.59 -15.44 -0.90
CA ILE A 86 -2.30 -14.02 -1.11
C ILE A 86 -3.48 -13.33 -1.81
N LEU A 87 -3.97 -13.84 -2.92
CA LEU A 87 -5.11 -13.25 -3.64
C LEU A 87 -6.40 -13.25 -2.82
N SER A 88 -6.65 -14.30 -2.04
CA SER A 88 -7.81 -14.36 -1.17
C SER A 88 -7.73 -13.34 -0.03
N LEU A 89 -6.56 -13.13 0.57
CA LEU A 89 -6.36 -12.12 1.60
C LEU A 89 -6.35 -10.71 1.02
N ALA A 90 -5.64 -10.50 -0.07
CA ALA A 90 -5.45 -9.18 -0.64
C ALA A 90 -6.69 -8.62 -1.37
N ILE A 91 -7.53 -9.46 -1.94
CA ILE A 91 -8.74 -9.02 -2.63
C ILE A 91 -9.99 -9.45 -1.85
N GLY A 92 -10.09 -10.73 -1.49
CA GLY A 92 -11.29 -11.26 -0.85
C GLY A 92 -11.52 -10.67 0.54
N LEU A 93 -10.48 -10.62 1.39
CA LEU A 93 -10.59 -10.02 2.72
C LEU A 93 -10.83 -8.52 2.65
N VAL A 94 -10.16 -7.80 1.75
CA VAL A 94 -10.37 -6.34 1.57
C VAL A 94 -11.81 -6.06 1.16
N LEU A 95 -12.36 -6.80 0.20
CA LEU A 95 -13.77 -6.66 -0.19
C LEU A 95 -14.72 -7.02 0.97
N ALA A 96 -14.42 -8.07 1.74
CA ALA A 96 -15.22 -8.42 2.91
C ALA A 96 -15.19 -7.32 3.98
N ILE A 97 -14.04 -6.68 4.20
CA ILE A 97 -13.92 -5.53 5.11
C ILE A 97 -14.72 -4.33 4.59
N ILE A 98 -14.58 -3.99 3.31
CA ILE A 98 -15.33 -2.89 2.69
C ILE A 98 -16.83 -3.08 2.90
N VAL A 99 -17.34 -4.27 2.59
CA VAL A 99 -18.76 -4.60 2.74
C VAL A 99 -19.18 -4.57 4.21
N ALA A 100 -18.45 -5.23 5.10
CA ALA A 100 -18.80 -5.31 6.52
C ALA A 100 -18.74 -3.93 7.19
N VAL A 101 -17.65 -3.18 7.02
CA VAL A 101 -17.50 -1.85 7.60
C VAL A 101 -18.49 -0.87 6.97
N GLY A 102 -18.66 -0.92 5.64
CA GLY A 102 -19.57 -0.01 4.94
C GLY A 102 -21.01 -0.13 5.41
N PHE A 103 -21.56 -1.34 5.44
CA PHE A 103 -22.94 -1.54 5.93
C PHE A 103 -23.06 -1.23 7.42
N PHE A 104 -22.08 -1.59 8.22
CA PHE A 104 -22.12 -1.34 9.65
C PHE A 104 -22.05 0.16 9.96
N VAL A 105 -21.13 0.90 9.34
CA VAL A 105 -20.97 2.35 9.54
C VAL A 105 -22.21 3.10 9.06
N ASN A 106 -22.77 2.75 7.90
CA ASN A 106 -24.01 3.35 7.41
C ASN A 106 -25.20 3.08 8.33
N ALA A 107 -25.30 1.88 8.92
CA ALA A 107 -26.35 1.56 9.90
C ALA A 107 -26.15 2.30 11.24
N MET A 108 -24.90 2.47 11.68
CA MET A 108 -24.54 3.12 12.93
C MET A 108 -24.62 4.64 12.85
N ILE A 109 -24.29 5.22 11.71
CA ILE A 109 -24.26 6.66 11.46
C ILE A 109 -25.07 6.96 10.18
N PRO A 110 -26.40 7.11 10.28
CA PRO A 110 -27.29 7.28 9.10
C PRO A 110 -27.00 8.54 8.29
N SER A 111 -26.28 9.52 8.84
CA SER A 111 -25.84 10.72 8.12
C SER A 111 -24.72 10.46 7.11
N ILE A 112 -24.02 9.33 7.20
CA ILE A 112 -22.97 8.94 6.27
C ILE A 112 -23.60 8.14 5.13
N SER A 113 -23.39 8.58 3.87
CA SER A 113 -23.86 7.82 2.71
C SER A 113 -23.17 6.44 2.64
N LEU A 114 -23.85 5.45 2.07
CA LEU A 114 -23.30 4.10 1.92
C LEU A 114 -21.99 4.09 1.13
N ALA A 115 -21.87 4.95 0.11
CA ALA A 115 -20.64 5.09 -0.67
C ALA A 115 -19.47 5.64 0.18
N ALA A 116 -19.72 6.66 1.01
CA ALA A 116 -18.72 7.18 1.94
C ALA A 116 -18.33 6.15 3.01
N ALA A 117 -19.29 5.35 3.49
CA ALA A 117 -19.02 4.26 4.42
C ALA A 117 -18.17 3.13 3.77
N PHE A 118 -18.40 2.83 2.49
CA PHE A 118 -17.53 1.91 1.73
C PHE A 118 -16.13 2.48 1.52
N ALA A 119 -16.01 3.80 1.27
CA ALA A 119 -14.70 4.45 1.19
C ALA A 119 -13.92 4.31 2.50
N LEU A 120 -14.58 4.48 3.65
CA LEU A 120 -13.97 4.25 4.95
C LEU A 120 -13.50 2.79 5.10
N GLY A 121 -14.34 1.82 4.71
CA GLY A 121 -13.97 0.41 4.71
C GLY A 121 -12.76 0.11 3.82
N ALA A 122 -12.68 0.74 2.63
CA ALA A 122 -11.57 0.59 1.71
C ALA A 122 -10.27 1.20 2.26
N ALA A 123 -10.34 2.34 2.95
CA ALA A 123 -9.20 2.98 3.60
C ALA A 123 -8.66 2.16 4.79
N LEU A 124 -9.54 1.46 5.52
CA LEU A 124 -9.19 0.65 6.69
C LEU A 124 -8.84 -0.81 6.37
N GLY A 125 -9.08 -1.26 5.12
CA GLY A 125 -8.86 -2.64 4.70
C GLY A 125 -7.40 -3.06 4.59
N PRO A 126 -6.52 -2.25 3.98
CA PRO A 126 -5.11 -2.57 3.82
C PRO A 126 -4.36 -2.68 5.15
N THR A 127 -3.27 -3.45 5.16
CA THR A 127 -2.44 -3.68 6.35
C THR A 127 -0.97 -3.47 6.03
N ASP A 128 -0.29 -2.70 6.88
CA ASP A 128 1.14 -2.41 6.74
C ASP A 128 2.01 -3.52 7.36
N PRO A 129 2.83 -4.25 6.57
CA PRO A 129 3.73 -5.28 7.06
C PRO A 129 4.89 -4.70 7.87
N ILE A 130 5.24 -3.42 7.68
CA ILE A 130 6.31 -2.75 8.43
C ILE A 130 5.85 -2.57 9.87
N ALA A 131 4.62 -2.06 10.07
CA ALA A 131 4.04 -1.92 11.39
C ALA A 131 3.90 -3.27 12.11
N VAL A 132 3.43 -4.32 11.41
CA VAL A 132 3.33 -5.68 11.96
C VAL A 132 4.70 -6.23 12.33
N SER A 133 5.71 -6.06 11.47
CA SER A 133 7.08 -6.52 11.73
C SER A 133 7.70 -5.80 12.92
N ALA A 134 7.45 -4.51 13.07
CA ALA A 134 7.93 -3.70 14.18
C ALA A 134 7.26 -4.11 15.51
N ALA A 135 5.94 -4.34 15.50
CA ALA A 135 5.19 -4.80 16.68
C ALA A 135 5.53 -6.23 17.10
N SER A 136 6.05 -7.04 16.18
CA SER A 136 6.36 -8.46 16.40
C SER A 136 7.86 -8.74 16.52
N LYS A 137 8.67 -7.75 16.87
CA LYS A 137 10.14 -7.91 17.03
C LYS A 137 10.49 -9.05 18.01
N ASP A 138 9.69 -9.24 19.05
CA ASP A 138 9.88 -10.26 20.08
C ASP A 138 9.09 -11.56 19.81
N ALA A 139 8.31 -11.62 18.73
CA ALA A 139 7.54 -12.81 18.36
C ALA A 139 8.25 -13.58 17.24
N ASP A 140 8.43 -14.88 17.44
CA ASP A 140 9.02 -15.77 16.42
C ASP A 140 7.99 -16.08 15.30
N ILE A 141 7.81 -15.12 14.39
CA ILE A 141 6.90 -15.28 13.25
C ILE A 141 7.57 -16.16 12.20
N SER A 142 6.89 -17.25 11.82
CA SER A 142 7.38 -18.17 10.81
C SER A 142 7.70 -17.47 9.47
N PRO A 143 8.74 -17.89 8.73
CA PRO A 143 9.08 -17.32 7.43
C PRO A 143 7.93 -17.33 6.42
N ARG A 144 7.05 -18.35 6.52
CA ARG A 144 5.85 -18.46 5.69
C ARG A 144 4.85 -17.34 6.01
N CYS A 145 4.64 -17.05 7.28
CA CYS A 145 3.73 -15.99 7.71
C CYS A 145 4.24 -14.61 7.25
N LYS A 146 5.55 -14.34 7.42
CA LYS A 146 6.18 -13.10 6.92
C LYS A 146 6.01 -12.93 5.41
N SER A 147 6.17 -14.02 4.65
CA SER A 147 5.98 -14.01 3.19
C SER A 147 4.51 -13.79 2.78
N LEU A 148 3.57 -14.37 3.51
CA LEU A 148 2.14 -14.15 3.28
C LEU A 148 1.74 -12.71 3.56
N LEU A 149 2.19 -12.15 4.69
CA LEU A 149 1.93 -10.76 5.07
C LEU A 149 2.51 -9.78 4.04
N LYS A 150 3.77 -10.00 3.60
CA LYS A 150 4.39 -9.14 2.58
C LYS A 150 3.68 -9.25 1.22
N GLY A 151 3.24 -10.45 0.83
CA GLY A 151 2.51 -10.65 -0.42
C GLY A 151 1.07 -10.14 -0.37
N GLU A 152 0.42 -10.23 0.80
CA GLU A 152 -0.90 -9.65 1.05
C GLU A 152 -0.84 -8.13 0.92
N SER A 153 0.04 -7.47 1.69
CA SER A 153 0.17 -6.02 1.72
C SER A 153 0.42 -5.42 0.34
N LEU A 154 1.32 -6.01 -0.44
CA LEU A 154 1.63 -5.52 -1.78
C LEU A 154 0.39 -5.36 -2.69
N ILE A 155 -0.57 -6.28 -2.57
CA ILE A 155 -1.76 -6.29 -3.42
C ILE A 155 -2.93 -5.58 -2.73
N ASN A 156 -3.08 -5.71 -1.40
CA ASN A 156 -4.17 -5.09 -0.68
C ASN A 156 -4.07 -3.56 -0.66
N ASP A 157 -2.86 -2.99 -0.59
CA ASP A 157 -2.65 -1.55 -0.67
C ASP A 157 -3.15 -1.00 -2.00
N ALA A 158 -2.75 -1.64 -3.11
CA ALA A 158 -3.23 -1.26 -4.42
C ALA A 158 -4.75 -1.44 -4.59
N SER A 159 -5.30 -2.58 -4.13
CA SER A 159 -6.74 -2.84 -4.23
C SER A 159 -7.57 -1.92 -3.31
N GLY A 160 -7.07 -1.60 -2.12
CA GLY A 160 -7.70 -0.68 -1.19
C GLY A 160 -7.77 0.75 -1.73
N ILE A 161 -6.66 1.26 -2.28
CA ILE A 161 -6.61 2.62 -2.87
C ILE A 161 -7.58 2.73 -4.06
N VAL A 162 -7.58 1.75 -4.95
CA VAL A 162 -8.51 1.75 -6.09
C VAL A 162 -9.96 1.68 -5.62
N ALA A 163 -10.28 0.80 -4.68
CA ALA A 163 -11.62 0.70 -4.11
C ALA A 163 -12.04 2.00 -3.39
N PHE A 164 -11.10 2.66 -2.68
CA PHE A 164 -11.34 3.95 -2.05
C PHE A 164 -11.66 5.05 -3.06
N GLN A 165 -10.85 5.19 -4.13
CA GLN A 165 -11.08 6.18 -5.18
C GLN A 165 -12.46 5.99 -5.82
N PHE A 166 -12.83 4.74 -6.08
CA PHE A 166 -14.14 4.38 -6.62
C PHE A 166 -15.30 4.74 -5.69
N ALA A 167 -15.16 4.41 -4.41
CA ALA A 167 -16.19 4.71 -3.42
C ALA A 167 -16.36 6.23 -3.21
N ILE A 168 -15.27 7.01 -3.23
CA ILE A 168 -15.31 8.47 -3.16
C ILE A 168 -15.98 9.06 -4.41
N ALA A 169 -15.62 8.59 -5.61
CA ALA A 169 -16.27 9.05 -6.84
C ALA A 169 -17.79 8.80 -6.81
N ALA A 170 -18.20 7.62 -6.35
CA ALA A 170 -19.62 7.31 -6.16
C ALA A 170 -20.31 8.18 -5.11
N ALA A 171 -19.59 8.54 -4.02
CA ALA A 171 -20.12 9.43 -2.99
C ALA A 171 -20.32 10.86 -3.50
N MET A 172 -19.43 11.35 -4.36
CA MET A 172 -19.46 12.71 -4.92
C MET A 172 -20.51 12.89 -6.02
N THR A 173 -20.70 11.87 -6.86
CA THR A 173 -21.63 11.95 -8.00
C THR A 173 -23.09 11.71 -7.61
N GLY A 174 -23.35 11.10 -6.45
CA GLY A 174 -24.70 10.75 -5.99
C GLY A 174 -25.42 9.72 -6.86
N ALA A 175 -24.84 9.36 -8.01
CA ALA A 175 -25.38 8.42 -8.98
C ALA A 175 -24.67 7.05 -8.84
N PHE A 176 -25.16 6.25 -7.91
CA PHE A 176 -24.68 4.88 -7.77
C PHE A 176 -25.43 3.95 -8.72
N SER A 177 -24.95 3.80 -9.96
CA SER A 177 -25.32 2.67 -10.82
C SER A 177 -24.30 1.54 -10.60
N PRO A 178 -24.62 0.49 -9.85
CA PRO A 178 -23.67 -0.56 -9.51
C PRO A 178 -23.05 -1.23 -10.74
N ALA A 179 -23.85 -1.43 -11.80
CA ALA A 179 -23.40 -2.10 -13.02
C ALA A 179 -22.37 -1.25 -13.80
N HIS A 180 -22.58 0.06 -13.91
CA HIS A 180 -21.65 0.96 -14.59
C HIS A 180 -20.37 1.15 -13.79
N ALA A 181 -20.50 1.35 -12.49
CA ALA A 181 -19.39 1.46 -11.56
C ALA A 181 -18.49 0.22 -11.55
N ILE A 182 -19.07 -0.99 -11.54
CA ILE A 182 -18.29 -2.24 -11.61
C ILE A 182 -17.57 -2.35 -12.96
N GLY A 183 -18.23 -1.96 -14.06
CA GLY A 183 -17.62 -1.99 -15.40
C GLY A 183 -16.39 -1.07 -15.49
N GLU A 184 -16.50 0.17 -15.06
CA GLU A 184 -15.39 1.12 -15.03
C GLU A 184 -14.28 0.65 -14.10
N PHE A 185 -14.63 0.17 -12.90
CA PHE A 185 -13.66 -0.41 -11.97
C PHE A 185 -12.87 -1.56 -12.61
N LEU A 186 -13.55 -2.50 -13.27
CA LEU A 186 -12.89 -3.62 -13.92
C LEU A 186 -11.99 -3.16 -15.07
N LEU A 187 -12.39 -2.16 -15.83
CA LEU A 187 -11.57 -1.59 -16.91
C LEU A 187 -10.32 -0.92 -16.36
N GLU A 188 -10.45 -0.06 -15.34
CA GLU A 188 -9.30 0.57 -14.68
C GLU A 188 -8.38 -0.46 -14.03
N PHE A 189 -8.95 -1.47 -13.35
CA PHE A 189 -8.21 -2.50 -12.64
C PHE A 189 -7.44 -3.41 -13.62
N VAL A 190 -8.13 -3.97 -14.60
CA VAL A 190 -7.51 -4.85 -15.61
C VAL A 190 -6.60 -4.07 -16.54
N GLY A 191 -7.01 -2.87 -16.95
CA GLY A 191 -6.21 -1.96 -17.76
C GLY A 191 -4.91 -1.57 -17.05
N GLY A 192 -4.99 -1.21 -15.78
CA GLY A 192 -3.82 -0.89 -14.96
C GLY A 192 -2.82 -2.05 -14.93
N ILE A 193 -3.28 -3.25 -14.64
CA ILE A 193 -2.41 -4.45 -14.62
C ILE A 193 -1.82 -4.71 -16.01
N ALA A 194 -2.62 -4.68 -17.06
CA ALA A 194 -2.18 -4.96 -18.42
C ALA A 194 -1.11 -3.95 -18.89
N PHE A 195 -1.37 -2.65 -18.74
CA PHE A 195 -0.41 -1.60 -19.08
C PHE A 195 0.86 -1.71 -18.24
N GLY A 196 0.75 -1.98 -16.93
CA GLY A 196 1.89 -2.18 -16.07
C GLY A 196 2.78 -3.35 -16.49
N LEU A 197 2.19 -4.48 -16.88
CA LEU A 197 2.93 -5.62 -17.42
C LEU A 197 3.64 -5.27 -18.73
N ILE A 198 2.94 -4.60 -19.67
CA ILE A 198 3.50 -4.19 -20.95
C ILE A 198 4.66 -3.22 -20.73
N LEU A 199 4.46 -2.14 -19.97
CA LEU A 199 5.49 -1.14 -19.70
C LEU A 199 6.67 -1.73 -18.92
N GLY A 200 6.42 -2.65 -18.00
CA GLY A 200 7.47 -3.38 -17.28
C GLY A 200 8.32 -4.26 -18.21
N VAL A 201 7.69 -4.95 -19.17
CA VAL A 201 8.42 -5.74 -20.18
C VAL A 201 9.22 -4.83 -21.11
N ILE A 202 8.65 -3.73 -21.57
CA ILE A 202 9.34 -2.71 -22.39
C ILE A 202 10.53 -2.15 -21.61
N GLY A 203 10.35 -1.75 -20.35
CA GLY A 203 11.43 -1.25 -19.51
C GLY A 203 12.58 -2.25 -19.36
N ASN A 204 12.28 -3.53 -19.11
CA ASN A 204 13.29 -4.58 -19.10
C ASN A 204 13.96 -4.79 -20.46
N GLY A 205 13.21 -4.60 -21.56
CA GLY A 205 13.75 -4.62 -22.93
C GLY A 205 14.75 -3.50 -23.16
N ILE A 206 14.44 -2.28 -22.75
CA ILE A 206 15.33 -1.11 -22.85
C ILE A 206 16.64 -1.38 -22.07
N VAL A 207 16.54 -1.86 -20.83
CA VAL A 207 17.71 -2.18 -20.03
C VAL A 207 18.59 -3.24 -20.69
N ARG A 208 17.98 -4.28 -21.29
CA ARG A 208 18.72 -5.31 -22.04
C ARG A 208 19.40 -4.74 -23.29
N LEU A 209 18.69 -3.87 -24.02
CA LEU A 209 19.22 -3.22 -25.24
C LEU A 209 20.43 -2.33 -24.90
N VAL A 210 20.34 -1.49 -23.87
CA VAL A 210 21.45 -0.63 -23.42
C VAL A 210 22.65 -1.47 -23.01
N ARG A 211 22.38 -2.58 -22.31
CA ARG A 211 23.44 -3.53 -21.93
C ARG A 211 24.10 -4.20 -23.14
N SER A 212 23.32 -4.56 -24.18
CA SER A 212 23.88 -5.17 -25.41
C SER A 212 24.82 -4.23 -26.17
N TRP A 213 24.67 -2.91 -25.97
CA TRP A 213 25.59 -1.90 -26.49
C TRP A 213 26.85 -1.70 -25.64
N GLY A 214 27.03 -2.48 -24.57
CA GLY A 214 28.17 -2.36 -23.67
C GLY A 214 28.09 -1.18 -22.71
N LEU A 215 26.95 -0.51 -22.62
CA LEU A 215 26.72 0.65 -21.74
C LEU A 215 26.26 0.18 -20.34
N GLU A 216 27.13 -0.54 -19.62
CA GLU A 216 26.87 -1.02 -18.25
C GLU A 216 27.25 0.06 -17.22
N ASN A 217 26.45 1.14 -17.14
CA ASN A 217 26.63 2.17 -16.12
C ASN A 217 25.64 1.95 -14.94
N THR A 218 26.20 1.78 -13.74
CA THR A 218 25.41 1.61 -12.50
C THR A 218 24.46 2.77 -12.27
N THR A 219 24.90 4.00 -12.54
CA THR A 219 24.09 5.21 -12.37
C THR A 219 22.87 5.18 -13.28
N PHE A 220 23.04 4.80 -14.56
CA PHE A 220 21.92 4.66 -15.50
C PHE A 220 20.88 3.66 -14.98
N HIS A 221 21.33 2.48 -14.52
CA HIS A 221 20.40 1.46 -14.02
C HIS A 221 19.60 1.94 -12.81
N VAL A 222 20.27 2.56 -11.83
CA VAL A 222 19.60 3.06 -10.62
C VAL A 222 18.62 4.19 -10.96
N LEU A 223 19.03 5.15 -11.79
CA LEU A 223 18.14 6.23 -12.22
C LEU A 223 16.95 5.68 -13.02
N PHE A 224 17.17 4.76 -13.95
CA PHE A 224 16.11 4.12 -14.70
C PHE A 224 15.09 3.42 -13.78
N GLU A 225 15.58 2.69 -12.76
CA GLU A 225 14.70 2.06 -11.77
C GLU A 225 13.91 3.08 -10.95
N VAL A 226 14.53 4.19 -10.56
CA VAL A 226 13.85 5.25 -9.78
C VAL A 226 12.81 5.99 -10.62
N PHE A 227 13.08 6.22 -11.91
CA PHE A 227 12.14 6.90 -12.81
C PHE A 227 11.01 6.00 -13.32
N THR A 228 11.24 4.69 -13.38
CA THR A 228 10.25 3.72 -13.91
C THR A 228 8.85 3.86 -13.27
N PRO A 229 8.67 3.91 -11.94
CA PRO A 229 7.34 4.02 -11.34
C PRO A 229 6.60 5.28 -11.74
N PHE A 230 7.29 6.41 -11.90
CA PHE A 230 6.68 7.66 -12.33
C PHE A 230 6.17 7.58 -13.78
N ILE A 231 7.00 7.05 -14.68
CA ILE A 231 6.63 6.88 -16.08
C ILE A 231 5.45 5.91 -16.21
N VAL A 232 5.51 4.78 -15.52
CA VAL A 232 4.45 3.76 -15.54
C VAL A 232 3.15 4.32 -14.98
N PHE A 233 3.19 5.02 -13.85
CA PHE A 233 2.01 5.63 -13.26
C PHE A 233 1.37 6.63 -14.20
N LEU A 234 2.14 7.65 -14.64
CA LEU A 234 1.62 8.76 -15.44
C LEU A 234 1.09 8.30 -16.79
N THR A 235 1.80 7.39 -17.47
CA THR A 235 1.33 6.86 -18.76
C THR A 235 0.06 6.05 -18.63
N THR A 236 -0.04 5.19 -17.63
CA THR A 236 -1.22 4.36 -17.44
C THR A 236 -2.43 5.18 -17.04
N ASP A 237 -2.24 6.16 -16.14
CA ASP A 237 -3.29 7.06 -15.69
C ASP A 237 -3.86 7.90 -16.87
N GLN A 238 -3.00 8.39 -17.77
CA GLN A 238 -3.44 9.09 -19.00
C GLN A 238 -4.22 8.18 -19.96
N LEU A 239 -3.98 6.87 -19.94
CA LEU A 239 -4.68 5.88 -20.75
C LEU A 239 -5.97 5.35 -20.08
N GLY A 240 -6.36 5.90 -18.92
CA GLY A 240 -7.58 5.52 -18.19
C GLY A 240 -7.46 4.22 -17.40
N GLY A 241 -6.24 3.75 -17.12
CA GLY A 241 -5.99 2.62 -16.24
C GLY A 241 -5.50 3.06 -14.85
N SER A 242 -5.61 2.20 -13.85
CA SER A 242 -5.05 2.48 -12.52
C SER A 242 -3.52 2.53 -12.53
N GLY A 243 -2.95 3.73 -12.36
CA GLY A 243 -1.51 3.95 -12.29
C GLY A 243 -0.85 3.16 -11.15
N ILE A 244 -1.54 3.01 -10.01
CA ILE A 244 -1.07 2.26 -8.84
C ILE A 244 -0.90 0.77 -9.16
N LEU A 245 -1.94 0.15 -9.75
CA LEU A 245 -1.89 -1.26 -10.16
C LEU A 245 -0.83 -1.49 -11.24
N ALA A 246 -0.68 -0.53 -12.16
CA ALA A 246 0.34 -0.62 -13.20
C ALA A 246 1.75 -0.61 -12.62
N VAL A 247 2.01 0.22 -11.64
CA VAL A 247 3.32 0.30 -10.96
C VAL A 247 3.65 -1.01 -10.23
N VAL A 248 2.68 -1.58 -9.51
CA VAL A 248 2.85 -2.90 -8.85
C VAL A 248 3.10 -3.99 -9.90
N ALA A 249 2.31 -4.03 -10.97
CA ALA A 249 2.48 -5.01 -12.05
C ALA A 249 3.85 -4.88 -12.74
N ALA A 250 4.31 -3.66 -13.03
CA ALA A 250 5.62 -3.40 -13.61
C ALA A 250 6.75 -3.84 -12.65
N GLY A 251 6.61 -3.59 -11.35
CA GLY A 251 7.56 -4.07 -10.33
C GLY A 251 7.65 -5.60 -10.30
N LEU A 252 6.51 -6.30 -10.38
CA LEU A 252 6.46 -7.76 -10.42
C LEU A 252 7.10 -8.35 -11.69
N VAL A 253 7.04 -7.66 -12.84
CA VAL A 253 7.73 -8.10 -14.08
C VAL A 253 9.23 -8.24 -13.85
N ASN A 254 9.85 -7.35 -13.05
CA ASN A 254 11.27 -7.45 -12.71
C ASN A 254 11.62 -8.72 -11.91
N VAL A 255 10.67 -9.23 -11.13
CA VAL A 255 10.81 -10.49 -10.36
C VAL A 255 10.70 -11.71 -11.26
N ILE A 256 9.85 -11.63 -12.30
CA ILE A 256 9.55 -12.76 -13.19
C ILE A 256 10.63 -12.92 -14.27
N SER A 257 11.22 -11.82 -14.74
CA SER A 257 12.25 -11.83 -15.78
C SER A 257 13.53 -12.48 -15.29
N PRO A 258 14.10 -13.44 -16.02
CA PRO A 258 15.38 -14.05 -15.65
C PRO A 258 16.48 -12.99 -15.69
N ARG A 259 17.10 -12.75 -14.54
CA ARG A 259 18.30 -11.92 -14.46
C ARG A 259 19.48 -12.77 -14.89
N THR A 260 20.20 -12.34 -15.93
CA THR A 260 21.47 -12.96 -16.29
C THR A 260 22.42 -12.83 -15.08
N ALA A 261 22.91 -13.97 -14.58
CA ALA A 261 23.88 -13.99 -13.50
C ALA A 261 25.25 -13.52 -14.01
N GLY A 262 25.88 -12.60 -13.28
CA GLY A 262 27.23 -12.12 -13.58
C GLY A 262 27.76 -11.16 -12.50
N PRO A 263 29.07 -10.95 -12.40
CA PRO A 263 29.68 -10.06 -11.40
C PRO A 263 29.15 -8.62 -11.48
N SER A 264 28.96 -8.10 -12.69
CA SER A 264 28.38 -6.77 -12.95
C SER A 264 26.96 -6.64 -12.39
N VAL A 265 26.13 -7.69 -12.56
CA VAL A 265 24.74 -7.71 -12.05
C VAL A 265 24.70 -7.73 -10.52
N SER A 266 25.62 -8.46 -9.88
CA SER A 266 25.72 -8.50 -8.42
C SER A 266 26.08 -7.12 -7.85
N ARG A 267 27.03 -6.41 -8.47
CA ARG A 267 27.40 -5.04 -8.09
C ARG A 267 26.22 -4.07 -8.26
N LEU A 268 25.52 -4.14 -9.40
CA LEU A 268 24.33 -3.34 -9.66
C LEU A 268 23.23 -3.57 -8.61
N ASN A 269 22.98 -4.81 -8.24
CA ASN A 269 21.98 -5.15 -7.22
C ASN A 269 22.35 -4.58 -5.84
N ILE A 270 23.63 -4.64 -5.43
CA ILE A 270 24.07 -4.09 -4.15
C ILE A 270 23.84 -2.57 -4.10
N VAL A 271 24.25 -1.86 -5.17
CA VAL A 271 24.07 -0.40 -5.23
C VAL A 271 22.60 -0.04 -5.29
N SER A 272 21.81 -0.69 -6.15
CA SER A 272 20.35 -0.45 -6.25
C SER A 272 19.67 -0.68 -4.90
N THR A 273 19.93 -1.79 -4.22
CA THR A 273 19.36 -2.07 -2.89
C THR A 273 19.74 -1.02 -1.85
N SER A 274 20.99 -0.53 -1.89
CA SER A 274 21.44 0.51 -0.97
C SER A 274 20.74 1.84 -1.21
N VAL A 275 20.60 2.25 -2.47
CA VAL A 275 19.88 3.47 -2.86
C VAL A 275 18.40 3.37 -2.51
N TRP A 276 17.76 2.25 -2.85
CA TRP A 276 16.35 2.05 -2.53
C TRP A 276 16.06 2.00 -1.03
N ARG A 277 16.98 1.49 -0.22
CA ARG A 277 16.85 1.51 1.24
C ARG A 277 16.73 2.95 1.76
N VAL A 278 17.56 3.87 1.24
CA VAL A 278 17.50 5.28 1.64
C VAL A 278 16.24 5.93 1.12
N ILE A 279 15.90 5.73 -0.17
CA ILE A 279 14.70 6.29 -0.79
C ILE A 279 13.44 5.81 -0.05
N SER A 280 13.29 4.52 0.17
CA SER A 280 12.10 3.96 0.85
C SER A 280 11.99 4.43 2.29
N PHE A 281 13.09 4.50 3.02
CA PHE A 281 13.09 5.06 4.38
C PHE A 281 12.64 6.52 4.39
N THR A 282 13.15 7.32 3.45
CA THR A 282 12.82 8.75 3.35
C THR A 282 11.37 8.95 2.93
N LEU A 283 10.90 8.24 1.90
CA LEU A 283 9.53 8.37 1.41
C LEU A 283 8.50 7.89 2.47
N ASN A 284 8.71 6.73 3.07
CA ASN A 284 7.88 6.25 4.18
C ASN A 284 7.89 7.23 5.35
N GLY A 285 9.08 7.74 5.70
CA GLY A 285 9.23 8.71 6.76
C GLY A 285 8.42 9.99 6.52
N ILE A 286 8.46 10.53 5.31
CA ILE A 286 7.66 11.70 4.92
C ILE A 286 6.17 11.38 5.03
N VAL A 287 5.72 10.22 4.54
CA VAL A 287 4.31 9.80 4.63
C VAL A 287 3.84 9.73 6.08
N PHE A 288 4.62 9.12 6.98
CA PHE A 288 4.24 9.03 8.40
C PHE A 288 4.33 10.38 9.14
N VAL A 289 5.29 11.24 8.78
CA VAL A 289 5.36 12.62 9.31
C VAL A 289 4.13 13.41 8.87
N LEU A 290 3.74 13.30 7.58
CA LEU A 290 2.53 13.94 7.06
C LEU A 290 1.27 13.43 7.76
N LEU A 291 1.15 12.13 7.98
CA LEU A 291 0.06 11.56 8.77
C LEU A 291 -0.02 12.21 10.16
N GLY A 292 1.14 12.37 10.83
CA GLY A 292 1.22 13.04 12.12
C GLY A 292 0.80 14.51 12.05
N THR A 293 1.17 15.23 10.99
CA THR A 293 0.80 16.65 10.84
C THR A 293 -0.71 16.87 10.58
N GLN A 294 -1.37 15.91 9.93
CA GLN A 294 -2.80 16.00 9.65
C GLN A 294 -3.69 15.56 10.83
N LEU A 295 -3.13 14.87 11.81
CA LEU A 295 -3.88 14.33 12.93
C LEU A 295 -4.62 15.40 13.77
N PRO A 296 -4.01 16.54 14.16
CA PRO A 296 -4.73 17.57 14.91
C PRO A 296 -5.90 18.18 14.15
N ARG A 297 -5.76 18.34 12.84
CA ARG A 297 -6.83 18.88 11.96
C ARG A 297 -8.02 17.92 11.90
N ALA A 298 -7.74 16.63 11.69
CA ALA A 298 -8.78 15.59 11.71
C ALA A 298 -9.52 15.55 13.06
N MET A 299 -8.81 15.76 14.17
CA MET A 299 -9.41 15.80 15.50
C MET A 299 -10.20 17.09 15.77
N GLN A 300 -9.74 18.26 15.29
CA GLN A 300 -10.43 19.53 15.48
C GLN A 300 -11.82 19.56 14.84
N THR A 301 -11.96 19.07 13.61
CA THR A 301 -13.27 18.96 12.93
C THR A 301 -14.24 18.09 13.71
N THR A 302 -13.74 17.14 14.44
CA THR A 302 -14.50 16.21 15.26
C THR A 302 -14.87 16.84 16.62
N TRP A 303 -13.93 17.53 17.27
CA TRP A 303 -14.14 18.17 18.58
C TRP A 303 -15.00 19.45 18.51
N SER A 304 -14.94 20.17 17.40
CA SER A 304 -15.77 21.35 17.18
C SER A 304 -17.22 21.03 16.80
N ASN A 305 -17.51 19.77 16.48
CA ASN A 305 -18.85 19.33 16.13
C ASN A 305 -19.65 18.99 17.38
N VAL A 306 -20.43 19.98 17.87
CA VAL A 306 -21.26 19.88 19.09
C VAL A 306 -22.28 18.73 19.04
N ALA A 307 -22.55 18.20 17.84
CA ALA A 307 -23.57 17.15 17.63
C ALA A 307 -23.12 15.74 18.06
N ILE A 308 -21.80 15.49 18.20
CA ILE A 308 -21.31 14.15 18.52
C ILE A 308 -20.43 14.22 19.78
N SER A 309 -20.85 13.52 20.83
CA SER A 309 -20.07 13.42 22.08
C SER A 309 -18.74 12.67 21.85
N ASN A 310 -17.68 13.10 22.52
CA ASN A 310 -16.36 12.43 22.50
C ASN A 310 -16.46 10.94 22.88
N TRP A 311 -17.36 10.58 23.78
CA TRP A 311 -17.63 9.18 24.16
C TRP A 311 -18.24 8.38 23.00
N THR A 312 -19.16 8.99 22.23
CA THR A 312 -19.76 8.36 21.06
C THR A 312 -18.70 8.08 19.99
N LEU A 313 -17.76 9.01 19.77
CA LEU A 313 -16.65 8.81 18.86
C LEU A 313 -15.74 7.67 19.29
N LEU A 314 -15.39 7.61 20.57
CA LEU A 314 -14.59 6.52 21.12
C LEU A 314 -15.27 5.16 20.90
N ILE A 315 -16.58 5.09 21.15
CA ILE A 315 -17.37 3.88 20.89
C ILE A 315 -17.33 3.51 19.41
N TYR A 316 -17.46 4.48 18.49
CA TYR A 316 -17.38 4.23 17.05
C TYR A 316 -16.03 3.66 16.65
N VAL A 317 -14.93 4.27 17.10
CA VAL A 317 -13.56 3.79 16.83
C VAL A 317 -13.36 2.37 17.36
N LEU A 318 -13.75 2.11 18.62
CA LEU A 318 -13.62 0.78 19.22
C LEU A 318 -14.45 -0.27 18.49
N THR A 319 -15.68 0.08 18.11
CA THR A 319 -16.58 -0.86 17.43
C THR A 319 -16.12 -1.17 16.02
N ILE A 320 -15.66 -0.16 15.25
CA ILE A 320 -15.09 -0.37 13.91
C ILE A 320 -13.82 -1.21 14.00
N SER A 321 -12.94 -0.92 14.96
CA SER A 321 -11.73 -1.72 15.20
C SER A 321 -12.04 -3.18 15.52
N LEU A 322 -13.06 -3.42 16.35
CA LEU A 322 -13.51 -4.77 16.69
C LEU A 322 -14.05 -5.51 15.45
N ILE A 323 -14.81 -4.83 14.60
CA ILE A 323 -15.32 -5.40 13.35
C ILE A 323 -14.19 -5.77 12.41
N LEU A 324 -13.19 -4.90 12.23
CA LEU A 324 -12.01 -5.19 11.41
C LEU A 324 -11.31 -6.46 11.88
N ILE A 325 -11.07 -6.57 13.17
CA ILE A 325 -10.44 -7.77 13.78
C ILE A 325 -11.33 -9.00 13.59
N ALA A 326 -12.63 -8.89 13.83
CA ALA A 326 -13.57 -9.99 13.71
C ALA A 326 -13.69 -10.50 12.27
N VAL A 327 -13.81 -9.60 11.29
CA VAL A 327 -13.87 -9.96 9.85
C VAL A 327 -12.59 -10.66 9.43
N ARG A 328 -11.42 -10.14 9.83
CA ARG A 328 -10.13 -10.75 9.53
C ARG A 328 -10.01 -12.15 10.14
N PHE A 329 -10.37 -12.29 11.40
CA PHE A 329 -10.33 -13.56 12.11
C PHE A 329 -11.25 -14.61 11.47
N VAL A 330 -12.51 -14.23 11.19
CA VAL A 330 -13.48 -15.09 10.51
C VAL A 330 -13.00 -15.50 9.12
N TRP A 331 -12.43 -14.55 8.35
CA TRP A 331 -11.90 -14.83 7.02
C TRP A 331 -10.77 -15.85 7.05
N VAL A 332 -9.82 -15.70 7.96
CA VAL A 332 -8.69 -16.63 8.11
C VAL A 332 -9.19 -18.02 8.48
N LEU A 333 -10.15 -18.14 9.42
CA LEU A 333 -10.77 -19.41 9.79
C LEU A 333 -11.52 -20.07 8.62
N LEU A 334 -12.23 -19.28 7.81
CA LEU A 334 -12.92 -19.79 6.62
C LEU A 334 -11.92 -20.32 5.59
N MET A 335 -10.82 -19.59 5.37
CA MET A 335 -9.77 -20.04 4.45
C MET A 335 -9.10 -21.32 4.91
N GLU A 336 -8.82 -21.44 6.19
CA GLU A 336 -8.22 -22.64 6.77
C GLU A 336 -9.15 -23.85 6.57
N ARG A 337 -10.45 -23.70 6.85
CA ARG A 337 -11.45 -24.75 6.61
C ARG A 337 -11.54 -25.16 5.12
N VAL A 338 -11.52 -24.18 4.22
CA VAL A 338 -11.53 -24.45 2.77
C VAL A 338 -10.25 -25.18 2.34
N HIS A 339 -9.11 -24.79 2.87
CA HIS A 339 -7.83 -25.44 2.58
C HIS A 339 -7.82 -26.90 3.05
N HIS A 340 -8.23 -27.16 4.28
CA HIS A 340 -8.33 -28.53 4.82
C HIS A 340 -9.27 -29.42 4.00
N ARG A 341 -10.42 -28.89 3.58
CA ARG A 341 -11.36 -29.64 2.71
C ARG A 341 -10.75 -30.00 1.34
N HIS A 342 -9.97 -29.09 0.74
CA HIS A 342 -9.31 -29.34 -0.54
C HIS A 342 -8.20 -30.38 -0.42
N VAL A 343 -7.41 -30.34 0.66
CA VAL A 343 -6.37 -31.33 0.95
C VAL A 343 -6.99 -32.70 1.20
N ALA A 344 -8.05 -32.80 1.99
CA ALA A 344 -8.76 -34.05 2.26
C ALA A 344 -9.31 -34.68 0.97
N LYS A 345 -9.99 -33.87 0.12
CA LYS A 345 -10.50 -34.36 -1.18
C LYS A 345 -9.38 -34.82 -2.14
N ARG A 346 -8.22 -34.16 -2.11
CA ARG A 346 -7.07 -34.55 -2.93
C ARG A 346 -6.47 -35.87 -2.46
N ASN A 347 -6.35 -36.07 -1.16
CA ASN A 347 -5.88 -37.32 -0.58
C ASN A 347 -6.85 -38.49 -0.84
N GLU A 348 -8.15 -38.23 -0.79
CA GLU A 348 -9.18 -39.23 -1.11
C GLU A 348 -9.16 -39.64 -2.60
N LYS A 349 -8.95 -38.70 -3.53
CA LYS A 349 -8.74 -39.00 -4.95
C LYS A 349 -7.48 -39.83 -5.18
N ALA A 350 -6.36 -39.45 -4.58
CA ALA A 350 -5.10 -40.19 -4.70
C ALA A 350 -5.16 -41.59 -4.08
N ALA A 351 -6.02 -41.81 -3.09
CA ALA A 351 -6.28 -43.13 -2.51
C ALA A 351 -7.18 -44.01 -3.39
N LYS A 352 -8.05 -43.43 -4.23
CA LYS A 352 -8.92 -44.16 -5.17
C LYS A 352 -8.22 -44.51 -6.50
N GLU A 353 -7.10 -43.87 -6.80
CA GLU A 353 -6.29 -44.12 -8.01
C GLU A 353 -5.14 -45.11 -7.76
N LYS A 354 -4.96 -45.58 -6.53
CA LYS A 354 -4.07 -46.68 -6.13
C LYS A 354 -4.86 -47.96 -5.92
#